data_5ba3d4d135375d296edd7b1829fe4293
#
_entry.id   5ba3d4d135375d296edd7b1829fe4293
#
_cell.length_a   1.000
_cell.length_b   1.000
_cell.length_c   1.000
_cell.angle_alpha   90.00
_cell.angle_beta   90.00
_cell.angle_gamma   90.00
#
_symmetry.space_group_name_H-M   'P 1'
#
loop_
_entity.id
_entity.type
_entity.pdbx_description
1 polymer ?
#
loop_
_entity_poly.entity_id
_entity_poly.type
_entity_poly.pdbx_seq_one_letter_code
_entity_poly.pdbx_strand_id
1 'polypeptide(L)'
;MIEKLAVEFQITNEERKELLTSGNQAIFDNRVGWAKTYLKKAGLLDSPKRATFIITDLGRETLSKNPDRIDAKYLKQFPAFMEFIKASRNNNESEEDETSIIENNEQTPEESLDKAYQRIRKSLASELLNKVVDLSPAFFERLVVELLVKMGYGGSIKDAGKAMGKSGDEGIDGTIKEDKLGLDIIYIQAKRWKPGNVIGRPELQKFVGALAGQGAKKGIFITTSNFTKEALDYTPRNETKIVLIDGEQLAQLMIDYNLGCTPQQTYEIKKIDSDYFGEE
;
A
#
# COMPACT_ATOMS: atom_id res chain seq x y z
N MET A 1 10.71 8.93 25.17
CA MET A 1 11.03 7.48 25.19
C MET A 1 11.43 7.01 23.80
N ILE A 2 10.59 7.11 22.80
CA ILE A 2 10.84 6.63 21.42
C ILE A 2 12.15 7.20 20.86
N GLU A 3 12.37 8.53 20.95
CA GLU A 3 13.60 9.15 20.47
C GLU A 3 14.86 8.60 21.17
N LYS A 4 14.80 8.35 22.49
CA LYS A 4 15.93 7.75 23.21
C LYS A 4 16.23 6.33 22.75
N LEU A 5 15.17 5.54 22.50
CA LEU A 5 15.31 4.17 21.96
C LEU A 5 15.82 4.20 20.51
N ALA A 6 15.40 5.16 19.71
CA ALA A 6 15.90 5.30 18.34
C ALA A 6 17.42 5.56 18.32
N VAL A 7 17.93 6.38 19.24
CA VAL A 7 19.36 6.62 19.38
C VAL A 7 20.09 5.38 19.90
N GLU A 8 19.55 4.72 20.92
CA GLU A 8 20.13 3.50 21.52
C GLU A 8 20.26 2.35 20.51
N PHE A 9 19.21 2.15 19.67
CA PHE A 9 19.19 1.14 18.62
C PHE A 9 19.82 1.62 17.31
N GLN A 10 20.39 2.82 17.25
CA GLN A 10 21.04 3.40 16.07
C GLN A 10 20.12 3.40 14.82
N ILE A 11 18.81 3.64 15.03
CA ILE A 11 17.83 3.70 13.96
C ILE A 11 18.12 4.90 13.04
N THR A 12 18.29 4.66 11.77
CA THR A 12 18.57 5.69 10.76
C THR A 12 17.37 6.60 10.52
N ASN A 13 17.60 7.77 9.90
CA ASN A 13 16.52 8.69 9.55
C ASN A 13 15.55 8.10 8.52
N GLU A 14 16.02 7.23 7.63
CA GLU A 14 15.19 6.49 6.68
C GLU A 14 14.28 5.51 7.42
N GLU A 15 14.83 4.64 8.28
CA GLU A 15 14.06 3.69 9.09
C GLU A 15 13.06 4.37 10.03
N ARG A 16 13.40 5.57 10.56
CA ARG A 16 12.45 6.36 11.38
C ARG A 16 11.23 6.84 10.59
N LYS A 17 11.36 7.03 9.29
CA LYS A 17 10.28 7.48 8.39
C LYS A 17 9.53 6.33 7.74
N GLU A 18 10.01 5.10 7.87
CA GLU A 18 9.34 3.94 7.31
C GLU A 18 7.99 3.75 7.99
N LEU A 19 6.92 3.83 7.17
CA LEU A 19 5.54 3.74 7.66
C LEU A 19 4.99 2.32 7.46
N LEU A 20 4.04 1.94 8.30
CA LEU A 20 3.13 0.84 7.99
C LEU A 20 2.44 1.13 6.66
N THR A 21 1.99 0.10 5.96
CA THR A 21 1.33 0.22 4.64
C THR A 21 0.07 1.11 4.71
N SER A 22 -0.55 1.21 5.87
CA SER A 22 -1.65 2.15 6.15
C SER A 22 -1.24 3.62 6.04
N GLY A 23 0.07 3.92 6.05
CA GLY A 23 0.61 5.28 6.00
C GLY A 23 0.44 6.11 7.28
N ASN A 24 -0.20 5.57 8.32
CA ASN A 24 -0.61 6.34 9.49
C ASN A 24 0.37 6.30 10.67
N GLN A 25 1.31 5.35 10.68
CA GLN A 25 2.23 5.18 11.81
C GLN A 25 3.59 4.65 11.34
N ALA A 26 4.66 5.16 11.95
CA ALA A 26 6.00 4.62 11.72
C ALA A 26 6.13 3.21 12.31
N ILE A 27 6.78 2.30 11.58
CA ILE A 27 6.99 0.90 11.98
C ILE A 27 7.71 0.84 13.32
N PHE A 28 8.78 1.62 13.49
CA PHE A 28 9.52 1.67 14.75
C PHE A 28 8.64 2.09 15.95
N ASP A 29 7.83 3.13 15.77
CA ASP A 29 6.93 3.62 16.83
C ASP A 29 5.86 2.59 17.18
N ASN A 30 5.34 1.86 16.19
CA ASN A 30 4.40 0.77 16.37
C ASN A 30 5.04 -0.37 17.19
N ARG A 31 6.24 -0.80 16.82
CA ARG A 31 6.99 -1.85 17.54
C ARG A 31 7.30 -1.47 18.99
N VAL A 32 7.73 -0.25 19.23
CA VAL A 32 7.94 0.26 20.60
C VAL A 32 6.62 0.28 21.39
N GLY A 33 5.52 0.66 20.75
CA GLY A 33 4.18 0.64 21.34
C GLY A 33 3.77 -0.76 21.78
N TRP A 34 3.95 -1.75 20.93
CA TRP A 34 3.62 -3.15 21.25
C TRP A 34 4.55 -3.77 22.28
N ALA A 35 5.85 -3.54 22.19
CA ALA A 35 6.80 -3.99 23.21
C ALA A 35 6.39 -3.50 24.60
N LYS A 36 6.06 -2.22 24.73
CA LYS A 36 5.54 -1.62 25.96
C LYS A 36 4.24 -2.28 26.44
N THR A 37 3.30 -2.52 25.52
CA THR A 37 2.04 -3.19 25.83
C THR A 37 2.27 -4.60 26.36
N TYR A 38 3.10 -5.38 25.72
CA TYR A 38 3.41 -6.75 26.12
C TYR A 38 4.12 -6.83 27.47
N LEU A 39 5.11 -5.96 27.68
CA LEU A 39 5.80 -5.87 28.99
C LEU A 39 4.85 -5.47 30.11
N LYS A 40 3.90 -4.56 29.85
CA LYS A 40 2.86 -4.20 30.83
C LYS A 40 1.91 -5.38 31.08
N LYS A 41 1.46 -6.09 30.05
CA LYS A 41 0.59 -7.26 30.19
C LYS A 41 1.28 -8.43 30.89
N ALA A 42 2.59 -8.54 30.77
CA ALA A 42 3.40 -9.50 31.54
C ALA A 42 3.66 -9.07 33.00
N GLY A 43 3.25 -7.86 33.39
CA GLY A 43 3.49 -7.33 34.73
C GLY A 43 4.93 -6.83 34.96
N LEU A 44 5.76 -6.70 33.91
CA LEU A 44 7.14 -6.24 34.03
C LEU A 44 7.24 -4.70 34.01
N LEU A 45 6.26 -4.02 33.44
CA LEU A 45 6.08 -2.57 33.47
C LEU A 45 4.74 -2.21 34.06
N ASP A 46 4.66 -1.06 34.72
CA ASP A 46 3.43 -0.42 35.15
C ASP A 46 3.30 0.99 34.58
N SER A 47 2.07 1.52 34.55
CA SER A 47 1.77 2.85 34.02
C SER A 47 0.88 3.58 35.04
N PRO A 48 1.47 4.20 36.09
CA PRO A 48 0.71 4.84 37.16
C PRO A 48 0.03 6.14 36.72
N LYS A 49 0.54 6.78 35.67
CA LYS A 49 -0.02 8.01 35.08
C LYS A 49 0.13 7.97 33.57
N ARG A 50 -0.65 8.81 32.87
CA ARG A 50 -0.52 9.01 31.44
C ARG A 50 0.94 9.27 31.04
N ALA A 51 1.40 8.60 29.99
CA ALA A 51 2.77 8.70 29.44
C ALA A 51 3.92 8.37 30.41
N THR A 52 3.62 7.88 31.63
CA THR A 52 4.61 7.47 32.61
C THR A 52 4.67 5.94 32.70
N PHE A 53 5.88 5.39 32.59
CA PHE A 53 6.12 3.95 32.70
C PHE A 53 7.21 3.72 33.73
N ILE A 54 6.98 2.76 34.62
CA ILE A 54 7.93 2.34 35.62
C ILE A 54 8.15 0.84 35.54
N ILE A 55 9.38 0.41 35.80
CA ILE A 55 9.68 -1.00 35.92
C ILE A 55 9.18 -1.51 37.27
N THR A 56 8.46 -2.63 37.27
CA THR A 56 7.98 -3.30 38.49
C THR A 56 9.10 -4.09 39.19
N ASP A 57 8.85 -4.57 40.40
CA ASP A 57 9.79 -5.45 41.09
C ASP A 57 10.04 -6.74 40.32
N LEU A 58 8.97 -7.33 39.73
CA LEU A 58 9.05 -8.48 38.83
C LEU A 58 9.92 -8.16 37.59
N GLY A 59 9.78 -6.94 37.03
CA GLY A 59 10.59 -6.48 35.91
C GLY A 59 12.06 -6.38 36.28
N ARG A 60 12.37 -5.85 37.46
CA ARG A 60 13.74 -5.76 37.98
C ARG A 60 14.35 -7.15 38.21
N GLU A 61 13.59 -8.04 38.83
CA GLU A 61 14.00 -9.43 39.03
C GLU A 61 14.25 -10.14 37.68
N THR A 62 13.41 -9.90 36.70
CA THR A 62 13.57 -10.47 35.35
C THR A 62 14.87 -9.97 34.71
N LEU A 63 15.18 -8.69 34.80
CA LEU A 63 16.45 -8.12 34.29
C LEU A 63 17.67 -8.65 35.03
N SER A 64 17.56 -8.88 36.34
CA SER A 64 18.70 -9.41 37.15
C SER A 64 19.12 -10.83 36.72
N LYS A 65 18.21 -11.60 36.09
CA LYS A 65 18.50 -12.91 35.49
C LYS A 65 19.26 -12.83 34.15
N ASN A 66 19.50 -11.60 33.69
CA ASN A 66 20.23 -11.29 32.45
C ASN A 66 19.79 -12.13 31.24
N PRO A 67 18.50 -12.14 30.86
CA PRO A 67 18.02 -12.91 29.71
C PRO A 67 18.65 -12.35 28.43
N ASP A 68 19.06 -13.21 27.52
CA ASP A 68 19.59 -12.82 26.20
C ASP A 68 18.60 -11.97 25.40
N ARG A 69 17.30 -12.30 25.52
CA ARG A 69 16.19 -11.62 24.81
C ARG A 69 14.90 -11.72 25.62
N ILE A 70 14.14 -10.63 25.66
CA ILE A 70 12.77 -10.60 26.19
C ILE A 70 11.80 -10.41 25.01
N ASP A 71 11.43 -11.50 24.39
CA ASP A 71 10.45 -11.55 23.30
C ASP A 71 9.10 -12.12 23.78
N ALA A 72 8.11 -12.21 22.88
CA ALA A 72 6.80 -12.75 23.20
C ALA A 72 6.87 -14.22 23.69
N LYS A 73 7.85 -15.01 23.22
CA LYS A 73 8.09 -16.38 23.68
C LYS A 73 8.56 -16.40 25.11
N TYR A 74 9.51 -15.54 25.46
CA TYR A 74 9.97 -15.38 26.82
C TYR A 74 8.85 -14.92 27.76
N LEU A 75 7.97 -14.02 27.29
CA LEU A 75 6.87 -13.49 28.09
C LEU A 75 5.79 -14.53 28.43
N LYS A 76 5.69 -15.65 27.70
CA LYS A 76 4.71 -16.73 28.00
C LYS A 76 4.91 -17.37 29.38
N GLN A 77 6.07 -17.28 29.99
CA GLN A 77 6.29 -17.79 31.34
C GLN A 77 5.49 -17.01 32.43
N PHE A 78 5.01 -15.79 32.09
CA PHE A 78 4.27 -14.96 33.04
C PHE A 78 2.75 -15.25 32.90
N PRO A 79 2.07 -15.69 34.00
CA PRO A 79 0.65 -16.03 33.96
C PRO A 79 -0.25 -14.91 33.44
N ALA A 80 0.02 -13.65 33.84
CA ALA A 80 -0.76 -12.49 33.38
C ALA A 80 -0.66 -12.29 31.85
N PHE A 81 0.50 -12.58 31.26
CA PHE A 81 0.66 -12.51 29.80
C PHE A 81 -0.10 -13.66 29.10
N MET A 82 -0.09 -14.85 29.67
CA MET A 82 -0.87 -15.98 29.14
C MET A 82 -2.37 -15.73 29.21
N GLU A 83 -2.87 -15.11 30.30
CA GLU A 83 -4.28 -14.69 30.38
C GLU A 83 -4.63 -13.66 29.32
N PHE A 84 -3.75 -12.68 29.09
CA PHE A 84 -3.95 -11.71 28.01
C PHE A 84 -4.04 -12.37 26.64
N ILE A 85 -3.17 -13.32 26.33
CA ILE A 85 -3.21 -14.07 25.06
C ILE A 85 -4.51 -14.86 24.95
N LYS A 86 -4.92 -15.58 26.01
CA LYS A 86 -6.16 -16.36 26.05
C LYS A 86 -7.40 -15.47 25.88
N ALA A 87 -7.43 -14.31 26.52
CA ALA A 87 -8.54 -13.37 26.40
C ALA A 87 -8.66 -12.74 24.99
N SER A 88 -7.56 -12.72 24.23
CA SER A 88 -7.53 -12.23 22.85
C SER A 88 -8.00 -13.30 21.84
N ARG A 89 -8.30 -14.53 22.28
CA ARG A 89 -8.74 -15.64 21.43
C ARG A 89 -10.25 -15.84 21.58
N ASN A 90 -10.94 -16.02 20.47
CA ASN A 90 -12.30 -16.53 20.49
C ASN A 90 -12.28 -18.04 20.80
N ASN A 91 -13.24 -18.52 21.60
CA ASN A 91 -13.35 -19.90 22.14
C ASN A 91 -13.43 -21.05 21.10
N ASN A 92 -13.16 -20.83 19.83
CA ASN A 92 -13.38 -21.81 18.75
C ASN A 92 -12.11 -22.19 17.97
N GLU A 93 -10.91 -21.77 18.39
CA GLU A 93 -9.67 -22.15 17.69
C GLU A 93 -9.01 -23.34 18.38
N SER A 94 -8.68 -24.38 17.61
CA SER A 94 -8.04 -25.63 18.07
C SER A 94 -6.58 -25.39 18.47
N GLU A 95 -6.05 -26.21 19.39
CA GLU A 95 -4.68 -26.13 19.93
C GLU A 95 -3.58 -26.19 18.87
N GLU A 96 -3.86 -26.67 17.66
CA GLU A 96 -2.89 -26.74 16.54
C GLU A 96 -2.58 -25.37 15.90
N ASP A 97 -3.45 -24.37 16.06
CA ASP A 97 -3.19 -22.98 15.63
C ASP A 97 -2.33 -22.19 16.63
N GLU A 98 -2.01 -22.78 17.79
CA GLU A 98 -1.17 -22.14 18.83
C GLU A 98 0.22 -21.74 18.34
N THR A 99 0.79 -22.49 17.41
CA THR A 99 2.15 -22.31 16.90
C THR A 99 2.22 -21.22 15.84
N SER A 100 1.21 -21.07 15.00
CA SER A 100 1.27 -20.22 13.81
C SER A 100 1.17 -18.70 14.09
N ILE A 101 0.45 -18.30 15.13
CA ILE A 101 0.27 -16.85 15.47
C ILE A 101 1.46 -16.31 16.28
N ILE A 102 2.22 -17.18 16.93
CA ILE A 102 3.33 -16.80 17.83
C ILE A 102 4.69 -17.15 17.23
N GLU A 103 4.75 -17.99 16.19
CA GLU A 103 6.01 -18.31 15.49
C GLU A 103 6.55 -17.12 14.64
N ASN A 104 5.70 -16.14 14.30
CA ASN A 104 6.16 -14.86 13.73
C ASN A 104 6.46 -13.83 14.82
N ASN A 105 7.32 -14.18 15.78
CA ASN A 105 7.72 -13.37 16.95
C ASN A 105 8.36 -12.01 16.64
N GLU A 106 8.46 -11.60 15.38
CA GLU A 106 9.13 -10.37 14.96
C GLU A 106 8.16 -9.28 14.48
N GLN A 107 6.85 -9.57 14.41
CA GLN A 107 5.86 -8.66 13.84
C GLN A 107 4.78 -8.28 14.83
N THR A 108 4.35 -7.03 14.74
CA THR A 108 3.18 -6.56 15.50
C THR A 108 1.89 -7.04 14.83
N PRO A 109 0.73 -7.04 15.55
CA PRO A 109 -0.56 -7.35 14.95
C PRO A 109 -0.90 -6.49 13.74
N GLU A 110 -0.56 -5.20 13.76
CA GLU A 110 -0.77 -4.30 12.62
C GLU A 110 0.13 -4.66 11.43
N GLU A 111 1.40 -5.01 11.67
CA GLU A 111 2.30 -5.50 10.61
C GLU A 111 1.78 -6.80 9.99
N SER A 112 1.21 -7.68 10.80
CA SER A 112 0.61 -8.94 10.32
C SER A 112 -0.65 -8.69 9.50
N LEU A 113 -1.51 -7.76 9.95
CA LEU A 113 -2.69 -7.33 9.21
C LEU A 113 -2.31 -6.69 7.87
N ASP A 114 -1.35 -5.79 7.88
CA ASP A 114 -0.84 -5.14 6.67
C ASP A 114 -0.32 -6.18 5.66
N LYS A 115 0.47 -7.14 6.12
CA LYS A 115 0.98 -8.22 5.25
C LYS A 115 -0.13 -9.09 4.68
N ALA A 116 -1.14 -9.44 5.49
CA ALA A 116 -2.30 -10.19 5.03
C ALA A 116 -3.08 -9.39 3.98
N TYR A 117 -3.32 -8.11 4.23
CA TYR A 117 -3.98 -7.20 3.30
C TYR A 117 -3.21 -7.08 1.97
N GLN A 118 -1.88 -6.92 2.02
CA GLN A 118 -1.06 -6.84 0.81
C GLN A 118 -1.09 -8.14 -0.02
N ARG A 119 -1.15 -9.31 0.63
CA ARG A 119 -1.31 -10.58 -0.08
C ARG A 119 -2.66 -10.66 -0.81
N ILE A 120 -3.75 -10.29 -0.12
CA ILE A 120 -5.09 -10.26 -0.72
C ILE A 120 -5.11 -9.28 -1.89
N ARG A 121 -4.57 -8.07 -1.70
CA ARG A 121 -4.49 -7.03 -2.72
C ARG A 121 -3.67 -7.47 -3.94
N LYS A 122 -2.53 -8.13 -3.73
CA LYS A 122 -1.70 -8.66 -4.81
C LYS A 122 -2.39 -9.77 -5.61
N SER A 123 -3.11 -10.66 -4.91
CA SER A 123 -3.90 -11.71 -5.57
C SER A 123 -5.00 -11.09 -6.43
N LEU A 124 -5.77 -10.14 -5.89
CA LEU A 124 -6.82 -9.43 -6.61
C LEU A 124 -6.26 -8.66 -7.82
N ALA A 125 -5.12 -7.98 -7.67
CA ALA A 125 -4.47 -7.27 -8.77
C ALA A 125 -4.10 -8.22 -9.92
N SER A 126 -3.55 -9.39 -9.60
CA SER A 126 -3.23 -10.42 -10.59
C SER A 126 -4.48 -10.94 -11.31
N GLU A 127 -5.57 -11.20 -10.58
CA GLU A 127 -6.83 -11.64 -11.17
C GLU A 127 -7.46 -10.57 -12.08
N LEU A 128 -7.46 -9.31 -11.64
CA LEU A 128 -7.94 -8.18 -12.45
C LEU A 128 -7.15 -8.06 -13.74
N LEU A 129 -5.82 -8.09 -13.65
CA LEU A 129 -4.95 -7.96 -14.82
C LEU A 129 -5.19 -9.09 -15.82
N ASN A 130 -5.30 -10.34 -15.35
CA ASN A 130 -5.61 -11.49 -16.21
C ASN A 130 -6.95 -11.29 -16.93
N LYS A 131 -8.00 -10.86 -16.23
CA LYS A 131 -9.30 -10.58 -16.83
C LYS A 131 -9.19 -9.48 -17.90
N VAL A 132 -8.45 -8.40 -17.62
CA VAL A 132 -8.27 -7.28 -18.57
C VAL A 132 -7.52 -7.73 -19.82
N VAL A 133 -6.52 -8.61 -19.68
CA VAL A 133 -5.76 -9.16 -20.83
C VAL A 133 -6.65 -9.99 -21.77
N ASP A 134 -7.67 -10.66 -21.23
CA ASP A 134 -8.58 -11.50 -22.03
C ASP A 134 -9.68 -10.70 -22.75
N LEU A 135 -9.90 -9.44 -22.40
CA LEU A 135 -10.92 -8.59 -22.99
C LEU A 135 -10.47 -8.03 -24.36
N SER A 136 -11.42 -7.47 -25.13
CA SER A 136 -11.11 -6.85 -26.42
C SER A 136 -10.25 -5.57 -26.25
N PRO A 137 -9.44 -5.20 -27.25
CA PRO A 137 -8.70 -3.93 -27.24
C PRO A 137 -9.63 -2.72 -27.02
N ALA A 138 -10.76 -2.66 -27.68
CA ALA A 138 -11.73 -1.58 -27.53
C ALA A 138 -12.34 -1.50 -26.11
N PHE A 139 -12.46 -2.65 -25.42
CA PHE A 139 -12.85 -2.63 -24.01
C PHE A 139 -11.73 -2.06 -23.15
N PHE A 140 -10.49 -2.45 -23.41
CA PHE A 140 -9.33 -1.94 -22.66
C PHE A 140 -9.18 -0.43 -22.79
N GLU A 141 -9.31 0.13 -23.98
CA GLU A 141 -9.30 1.58 -24.20
C GLU A 141 -10.38 2.29 -23.36
N ARG A 142 -11.62 1.76 -23.37
CA ARG A 142 -12.71 2.31 -22.54
C ARG A 142 -12.42 2.22 -21.06
N LEU A 143 -11.88 1.08 -20.58
CA LEU A 143 -11.50 0.87 -19.21
C LEU A 143 -10.47 1.91 -18.75
N VAL A 144 -9.46 2.18 -19.59
CA VAL A 144 -8.44 3.20 -19.31
C VAL A 144 -9.05 4.59 -19.14
N VAL A 145 -9.95 4.98 -20.03
CA VAL A 145 -10.64 6.27 -19.93
C VAL A 145 -11.52 6.32 -18.68
N GLU A 146 -12.26 5.25 -18.39
CA GLU A 146 -13.10 5.17 -17.18
C GLU A 146 -12.25 5.28 -15.91
N LEU A 147 -11.08 4.63 -15.87
CA LEU A 147 -10.16 4.74 -14.77
C LEU A 147 -9.70 6.19 -14.55
N LEU A 148 -9.26 6.86 -15.60
CA LEU A 148 -8.82 8.24 -15.51
C LEU A 148 -9.95 9.19 -15.04
N VAL A 149 -11.19 8.95 -15.48
CA VAL A 149 -12.35 9.70 -15.00
C VAL A 149 -12.59 9.47 -13.51
N LYS A 150 -12.50 8.20 -13.04
CA LYS A 150 -12.62 7.89 -11.60
C LYS A 150 -11.48 8.51 -10.77
N MET A 151 -10.30 8.69 -11.35
CA MET A 151 -9.17 9.41 -10.76
C MET A 151 -9.39 10.94 -10.70
N GLY A 152 -10.44 11.45 -11.37
CA GLY A 152 -10.81 12.87 -11.34
C GLY A 152 -10.44 13.66 -12.60
N TYR A 153 -9.87 13.03 -13.61
CA TYR A 153 -9.61 13.66 -14.91
C TYR A 153 -10.92 13.77 -15.73
N GLY A 154 -11.00 14.74 -16.63
CA GLY A 154 -11.97 14.76 -17.74
C GLY A 154 -13.40 15.20 -17.41
N GLY A 155 -13.73 15.55 -16.20
CA GLY A 155 -15.03 16.11 -15.82
C GLY A 155 -16.22 15.17 -15.86
N SER A 156 -16.48 14.42 -16.93
CA SER A 156 -17.55 13.41 -16.98
C SER A 156 -17.22 12.26 -17.95
N ILE A 157 -17.78 11.07 -17.66
CA ILE A 157 -17.66 9.89 -18.54
C ILE A 157 -18.24 10.17 -19.95
N LYS A 158 -19.27 11.02 -20.05
CA LYS A 158 -19.89 11.41 -21.32
C LYS A 158 -18.95 12.24 -22.20
N ASP A 159 -18.16 13.13 -21.59
CA ASP A 159 -17.20 13.98 -22.31
C ASP A 159 -15.95 13.18 -22.68
N ALA A 160 -15.50 12.30 -21.78
CA ALA A 160 -14.39 11.38 -22.03
C ALA A 160 -14.73 10.33 -23.13
N GLY A 161 -15.97 9.83 -23.18
CA GLY A 161 -16.42 8.88 -24.21
C GLY A 161 -16.46 9.46 -25.63
N LYS A 162 -16.52 10.79 -25.79
CA LYS A 162 -16.41 11.46 -27.10
C LYS A 162 -14.95 11.59 -27.57
N ALA A 163 -14.01 11.47 -26.67
CA ALA A 163 -12.58 11.59 -26.94
C ALA A 163 -11.92 10.27 -27.38
N MET A 164 -12.68 9.15 -27.38
CA MET A 164 -12.17 7.86 -27.85
C MET A 164 -12.24 7.76 -29.38
N GLY A 165 -11.08 7.66 -29.94
CA GLY A 165 -10.68 7.11 -31.21
C GLY A 165 -11.52 7.44 -32.44
N LYS A 166 -11.01 8.35 -33.30
CA LYS A 166 -11.02 8.06 -34.75
C LYS A 166 -9.81 7.18 -35.01
N SER A 167 -10.05 5.93 -35.40
CA SER A 167 -9.03 5.01 -35.90
C SER A 167 -8.23 5.71 -36.99
N GLY A 168 -6.92 5.96 -36.73
CA GLY A 168 -6.05 6.57 -37.74
C GLY A 168 -5.00 7.57 -37.19
N ASP A 169 -5.03 7.92 -35.93
CA ASP A 169 -4.14 8.94 -35.36
C ASP A 169 -2.83 8.36 -34.83
N GLU A 170 -2.00 7.78 -35.72
CA GLU A 170 -0.56 7.43 -35.52
C GLU A 170 -0.15 6.87 -34.16
N GLY A 171 -1.08 6.20 -33.41
CA GLY A 171 -0.80 5.57 -32.13
C GLY A 171 -1.30 6.33 -30.90
N ILE A 172 -2.27 7.23 -31.05
CA ILE A 172 -3.06 7.83 -29.99
C ILE A 172 -4.44 7.16 -29.97
N ASP A 173 -4.81 6.58 -28.83
CA ASP A 173 -6.06 5.84 -28.68
C ASP A 173 -7.17 6.72 -28.10
N GLY A 174 -6.83 7.88 -27.54
CA GLY A 174 -7.79 8.81 -27.01
C GLY A 174 -7.19 10.04 -26.36
N THR A 175 -8.07 10.95 -25.94
CA THR A 175 -7.68 12.17 -25.20
C THR A 175 -8.61 12.34 -24.01
N ILE A 176 -8.10 12.96 -22.92
CA ILE A 176 -8.89 13.34 -21.76
C ILE A 176 -8.47 14.74 -21.31
N LYS A 177 -9.43 15.53 -20.84
CA LYS A 177 -9.15 16.82 -20.22
C LYS A 177 -8.40 16.62 -18.91
N GLU A 178 -7.42 17.45 -18.60
CA GLU A 178 -6.65 17.35 -17.37
C GLU A 178 -7.52 17.66 -16.13
N ASP A 179 -8.42 18.63 -16.27
CA ASP A 179 -9.32 19.10 -15.21
C ASP A 179 -10.75 19.29 -15.72
N LYS A 180 -11.63 19.70 -14.82
CA LYS A 180 -13.04 19.98 -15.15
C LYS A 180 -13.23 21.16 -16.10
N LEU A 181 -12.29 22.10 -16.15
CA LEU A 181 -12.34 23.26 -17.05
C LEU A 181 -11.85 22.92 -18.45
N GLY A 182 -10.99 21.91 -18.57
CA GLY A 182 -10.42 21.45 -19.84
C GLY A 182 -9.43 22.46 -20.44
N LEU A 183 -8.67 23.15 -19.59
CA LEU A 183 -7.62 24.08 -20.02
C LEU A 183 -6.47 23.37 -20.70
N ASP A 184 -6.24 22.09 -20.36
CA ASP A 184 -5.21 21.25 -20.95
C ASP A 184 -5.77 19.88 -21.31
N ILE A 185 -5.12 19.22 -22.28
CA ILE A 185 -5.52 17.91 -22.79
C ILE A 185 -4.37 16.92 -22.59
N ILE A 186 -4.71 15.76 -22.08
CA ILE A 186 -3.80 14.62 -21.95
C ILE A 186 -4.13 13.62 -23.05
N TYR A 187 -3.13 13.20 -23.78
CA TYR A 187 -3.24 12.19 -24.84
C TYR A 187 -2.91 10.81 -24.29
N ILE A 188 -3.67 9.80 -24.71
CA ILE A 188 -3.64 8.46 -24.12
C ILE A 188 -3.21 7.47 -25.20
N GLN A 189 -2.28 6.57 -24.85
CA GLN A 189 -2.03 5.35 -25.59
C GLN A 189 -2.18 4.15 -24.67
N ALA A 190 -3.03 3.18 -25.07
CA ALA A 190 -3.39 2.00 -24.32
C ALA A 190 -2.95 0.74 -25.08
N LYS A 191 -1.95 0.02 -24.57
CA LYS A 191 -1.41 -1.20 -25.20
C LYS A 191 -1.78 -2.44 -24.40
N ARG A 192 -2.84 -3.16 -24.85
CA ARG A 192 -3.21 -4.45 -24.27
C ARG A 192 -2.31 -5.55 -24.82
N TRP A 193 -1.22 -5.84 -24.13
CA TRP A 193 -0.29 -6.88 -24.50
C TRP A 193 -0.35 -8.05 -23.50
N LYS A 194 -0.14 -9.26 -24.01
CA LYS A 194 -0.07 -10.47 -23.19
C LYS A 194 1.20 -10.47 -22.33
N PRO A 195 1.17 -11.10 -21.13
CA PRO A 195 2.36 -11.31 -20.32
C PRO A 195 3.51 -11.88 -21.16
N GLY A 196 4.73 -11.36 -20.94
CA GLY A 196 5.92 -11.75 -21.71
C GLY A 196 6.27 -10.82 -22.88
N ASN A 197 5.33 -10.05 -23.39
CA ASN A 197 5.62 -8.98 -24.36
C ASN A 197 5.90 -7.68 -23.60
N VAL A 198 7.10 -7.12 -23.72
CA VAL A 198 7.56 -5.97 -22.94
C VAL A 198 7.64 -4.73 -23.82
N ILE A 199 7.12 -3.59 -23.33
CA ILE A 199 7.19 -2.30 -24.03
C ILE A 199 8.62 -1.77 -23.99
N GLY A 200 9.24 -1.64 -25.15
CA GLY A 200 10.58 -1.07 -25.28
C GLY A 200 10.56 0.41 -25.62
N ARG A 201 11.75 1.03 -25.54
CA ARG A 201 11.99 2.43 -25.89
C ARG A 201 11.45 2.83 -27.29
N PRO A 202 11.52 1.99 -28.36
CA PRO A 202 10.97 2.36 -29.66
C PRO A 202 9.46 2.67 -29.65
N GLU A 203 8.68 1.96 -28.83
CA GLU A 203 7.24 2.23 -28.72
C GLU A 203 6.97 3.59 -28.07
N LEU A 204 7.76 3.96 -27.04
CA LEU A 204 7.65 5.28 -26.42
C LEU A 204 8.10 6.40 -27.38
N GLN A 205 9.12 6.16 -28.18
CA GLN A 205 9.56 7.14 -29.19
C GLN A 205 8.47 7.39 -30.26
N LYS A 206 7.77 6.34 -30.69
CA LYS A 206 6.61 6.48 -31.58
C LYS A 206 5.51 7.32 -30.93
N PHE A 207 5.17 7.02 -29.65
CA PHE A 207 4.17 7.78 -28.91
C PHE A 207 4.56 9.26 -28.76
N VAL A 208 5.80 9.55 -28.40
CA VAL A 208 6.30 10.94 -28.30
C VAL A 208 6.24 11.64 -29.68
N GLY A 209 6.56 10.91 -30.77
CA GLY A 209 6.42 11.42 -32.12
C GLY A 209 4.98 11.78 -32.48
N ALA A 210 4.02 10.90 -32.12
CA ALA A 210 2.59 11.15 -32.31
C ALA A 210 2.11 12.37 -31.50
N LEU A 211 2.55 12.50 -30.22
CA LEU A 211 2.27 13.70 -29.41
C LEU A 211 2.77 14.96 -30.09
N ALA A 212 4.01 14.94 -30.60
CA ALA A 212 4.59 16.09 -31.30
C ALA A 212 3.79 16.46 -32.55
N GLY A 213 3.35 15.47 -33.33
CA GLY A 213 2.48 15.66 -34.52
C GLY A 213 1.16 16.35 -34.19
N GLN A 214 0.64 16.13 -33.00
CA GLN A 214 -0.60 16.77 -32.49
C GLN A 214 -0.35 18.07 -31.73
N GLY A 215 0.91 18.53 -31.62
CA GLY A 215 1.26 19.68 -30.76
C GLY A 215 1.03 19.44 -29.26
N ALA A 216 0.94 18.19 -28.85
CA ALA A 216 0.61 17.78 -27.50
C ALA A 216 1.83 17.80 -26.59
N LYS A 217 1.64 18.29 -25.35
CA LYS A 217 2.71 18.37 -24.32
C LYS A 217 2.59 17.32 -23.23
N LYS A 218 1.44 16.65 -23.10
CA LYS A 218 1.13 15.70 -22.02
C LYS A 218 0.60 14.39 -22.59
N GLY A 219 1.14 13.27 -22.13
CA GLY A 219 0.71 11.95 -22.54
C GLY A 219 0.75 10.93 -21.44
N ILE A 220 -0.14 9.95 -21.50
CA ILE A 220 -0.17 8.77 -20.64
C ILE A 220 -0.06 7.54 -21.53
N PHE A 221 0.93 6.70 -21.27
CA PHE A 221 1.09 5.40 -21.92
C PHE A 221 0.76 4.31 -20.90
N ILE A 222 -0.32 3.55 -21.15
CA ILE A 222 -0.81 2.49 -20.27
C ILE A 222 -0.70 1.15 -20.97
N THR A 223 -0.20 0.15 -20.26
CA THR A 223 -0.13 -1.23 -20.78
C THR A 223 -0.58 -2.26 -19.75
N THR A 224 -1.04 -3.41 -20.22
CA THR A 224 -1.26 -4.61 -19.40
C THR A 224 0.02 -5.43 -19.17
N SER A 225 1.14 -5.00 -19.76
CA SER A 225 2.45 -5.64 -19.67
C SER A 225 3.42 -4.76 -18.86
N ASN A 226 4.73 -4.98 -19.05
CA ASN A 226 5.78 -4.26 -18.37
C ASN A 226 6.58 -3.38 -19.36
N PHE A 227 7.36 -2.43 -18.84
CA PHE A 227 8.32 -1.64 -19.59
C PHE A 227 9.72 -2.20 -19.42
N THR A 228 10.56 -2.11 -20.47
CA THR A 228 11.99 -2.37 -20.33
C THR A 228 12.64 -1.24 -19.52
N LYS A 229 13.83 -1.51 -18.95
CA LYS A 229 14.59 -0.49 -18.23
C LYS A 229 14.88 0.72 -19.13
N GLU A 230 15.26 0.49 -20.38
CA GLU A 230 15.54 1.54 -21.36
C GLU A 230 14.29 2.37 -21.72
N ALA A 231 13.11 1.79 -21.57
CA ALA A 231 11.84 2.51 -21.71
C ALA A 231 11.57 3.40 -20.49
N LEU A 232 11.76 2.86 -19.27
CA LEU A 232 11.59 3.62 -18.03
C LEU A 232 12.57 4.78 -17.90
N ASP A 233 13.83 4.56 -18.33
CA ASP A 233 14.89 5.59 -18.31
C ASP A 233 14.75 6.61 -19.46
N TYR A 234 13.80 6.38 -20.38
CA TYR A 234 13.60 7.27 -21.53
C TYR A 234 12.92 8.57 -21.10
N THR A 235 13.64 9.67 -21.25
CA THR A 235 13.10 11.02 -21.05
C THR A 235 13.04 11.74 -22.42
N PRO A 236 11.89 12.26 -22.84
CA PRO A 236 11.81 13.08 -24.04
C PRO A 236 12.72 14.30 -23.93
N ARG A 237 13.40 14.66 -25.04
CA ARG A 237 14.31 15.82 -25.08
C ARG A 237 13.60 17.15 -25.24
N ASN A 238 12.29 17.14 -25.39
CA ASN A 238 11.43 18.32 -25.53
C ASN A 238 10.64 18.56 -24.24
N GLU A 239 9.76 19.56 -24.22
CA GLU A 239 8.88 19.88 -23.09
C GLU A 239 7.75 18.85 -22.85
N THR A 240 7.70 17.75 -23.62
CA THR A 240 6.66 16.73 -23.52
C THR A 240 6.87 15.92 -22.24
N LYS A 241 5.82 15.84 -21.43
CA LYS A 241 5.74 14.99 -20.21
C LYS A 241 4.94 13.75 -20.50
N ILE A 242 5.51 12.59 -20.25
CA ILE A 242 4.83 11.30 -20.37
C ILE A 242 4.78 10.58 -19.03
N VAL A 243 3.65 9.99 -18.72
CA VAL A 243 3.44 9.09 -17.58
C VAL A 243 3.33 7.67 -18.13
N LEU A 244 4.07 6.74 -17.54
CA LEU A 244 4.07 5.33 -17.90
C LEU A 244 3.35 4.56 -16.80
N ILE A 245 2.35 3.76 -17.17
CA ILE A 245 1.58 2.91 -16.25
C ILE A 245 1.65 1.48 -16.78
N ASP A 246 2.34 0.61 -16.05
CA ASP A 246 2.42 -0.81 -16.38
C ASP A 246 1.21 -1.60 -15.86
N GLY A 247 1.19 -2.91 -16.13
CA GLY A 247 0.07 -3.75 -15.74
C GLY A 247 -0.12 -3.88 -14.23
N GLU A 248 0.95 -3.87 -13.44
CA GLU A 248 0.85 -3.92 -11.99
C GLU A 248 0.28 -2.61 -11.44
N GLN A 249 0.80 -1.48 -11.86
CA GLN A 249 0.30 -0.14 -11.49
C GLN A 249 -1.15 0.05 -11.93
N LEU A 250 -1.51 -0.39 -13.14
CA LEU A 250 -2.89 -0.36 -13.65
C LEU A 250 -3.83 -1.13 -12.71
N ALA A 251 -3.48 -2.36 -12.34
CA ALA A 251 -4.31 -3.18 -11.46
C ALA A 251 -4.44 -2.55 -10.06
N GLN A 252 -3.37 -1.95 -9.52
CA GLN A 252 -3.43 -1.23 -8.26
C GLN A 252 -4.35 -0.01 -8.33
N LEU A 253 -4.26 0.79 -9.38
CA LEU A 253 -5.17 1.93 -9.61
C LEU A 253 -6.62 1.47 -9.76
N MET A 254 -6.88 0.36 -10.46
CA MET A 254 -8.23 -0.21 -10.57
C MET A 254 -8.81 -0.56 -9.19
N ILE A 255 -7.99 -1.13 -8.27
CA ILE A 255 -8.41 -1.43 -6.90
C ILE A 255 -8.68 -0.14 -6.13
N ASP A 256 -7.78 0.84 -6.18
CA ASP A 256 -7.88 2.10 -5.43
C ASP A 256 -9.12 2.91 -5.81
N TYR A 257 -9.51 2.87 -7.09
CA TYR A 257 -10.66 3.59 -7.61
C TYR A 257 -11.91 2.72 -7.82
N ASN A 258 -11.92 1.50 -7.27
CA ASN A 258 -13.05 0.56 -7.37
C ASN A 258 -13.52 0.37 -8.83
N LEU A 259 -12.58 0.13 -9.74
CA LEU A 259 -12.88 -0.19 -11.13
C LEU A 259 -12.72 -1.69 -11.39
N GLY A 260 -13.79 -2.37 -11.76
CA GLY A 260 -13.80 -3.81 -11.96
C GLY A 260 -13.76 -4.65 -10.66
N CYS A 261 -13.80 -4.01 -9.51
CA CYS A 261 -13.90 -4.64 -8.19
C CYS A 261 -14.81 -3.82 -7.26
N THR A 262 -15.28 -4.44 -6.19
CA THR A 262 -16.13 -3.81 -5.18
C THR A 262 -15.61 -4.13 -3.78
N PRO A 263 -15.65 -3.18 -2.81
CA PRO A 263 -15.33 -3.47 -1.43
C PRO A 263 -16.24 -4.58 -0.88
N GLN A 264 -15.65 -5.62 -0.30
CA GLN A 264 -16.41 -6.69 0.36
C GLN A 264 -16.51 -6.47 1.85
N GLN A 265 -15.43 -5.96 2.47
CA GLN A 265 -15.35 -5.77 3.91
C GLN A 265 -14.44 -4.60 4.24
N THR A 266 -14.81 -3.84 5.30
CA THR A 266 -14.01 -2.73 5.82
C THR A 266 -13.76 -2.97 7.31
N TYR A 267 -12.50 -2.83 7.74
CA TYR A 267 -12.12 -2.94 9.14
C TYR A 267 -11.74 -1.57 9.70
N GLU A 268 -12.28 -1.24 10.87
CA GLU A 268 -11.95 -0.03 11.60
C GLU A 268 -11.13 -0.38 12.83
N ILE A 269 -9.86 0.03 12.89
CA ILE A 269 -9.00 -0.18 14.05
C ILE A 269 -9.19 0.98 15.01
N LYS A 270 -9.65 0.68 16.24
CA LYS A 270 -9.87 1.66 17.31
C LYS A 270 -8.79 1.56 18.37
N LYS A 271 -8.46 2.68 18.97
CA LYS A 271 -7.61 2.78 20.16
C LYS A 271 -8.36 3.45 21.29
N ILE A 272 -7.93 3.18 22.52
CA ILE A 272 -8.50 3.85 23.70
C ILE A 272 -8.20 5.34 23.61
N ASP A 273 -9.25 6.15 23.76
CA ASP A 273 -9.13 7.59 23.95
C ASP A 273 -8.80 7.85 25.43
N SER A 274 -7.50 8.13 25.68
CA SER A 274 -7.02 8.36 27.04
C SER A 274 -7.50 9.69 27.64
N ASP A 275 -7.92 10.64 26.81
CA ASP A 275 -8.42 11.93 27.27
C ASP A 275 -9.86 11.79 27.80
N TYR A 276 -10.64 10.88 27.23
CA TYR A 276 -11.99 10.54 27.71
C TYR A 276 -11.95 9.95 29.14
N PHE A 277 -10.92 9.19 29.48
CA PHE A 277 -10.75 8.54 30.79
C PHE A 277 -9.85 9.35 31.76
N GLY A 278 -9.42 10.54 31.38
CA GLY A 278 -8.70 11.45 32.26
C GLY A 278 -9.66 12.04 33.28
N GLU A 279 -9.50 11.69 34.58
CA GLU A 279 -10.12 12.49 35.66
C GLU A 279 -9.36 13.82 35.73
N GLU A 280 -10.09 14.95 35.75
CA GLU A 280 -9.56 16.30 35.92
C GLU A 280 -8.89 16.51 37.30
#